data_73bdc4777546101cea27463af8f1f6b6
#
_entry.id   73bdc4777546101cea27463af8f1f6b6
#
_cell.length_a   1.000
_cell.length_b   1.000
_cell.length_c   1.000
_cell.angle_alpha   90.00
_cell.angle_beta   90.00
_cell.angle_gamma   90.00
#
_symmetry.space_group_name_H-M   'P 1'
#
loop_
_entity.id
_entity.type
_entity.pdbx_description
1 polymer ?
#
loop_
_entity_poly.entity_id
_entity_poly.type
_entity_poly.pdbx_seq_one_letter_code
_entity_poly.pdbx_strand_id
1 'polypeptide(L)'
;MKLNLKDSESVAEHSYMMSVMAMIMSDMKNLNTEKIIKMSILHDWAESKIGDFMPDEITVEKKTELEEYAMAELLDDLPSKIKNDYYDIWNDYKENLSDESRFVHELDKLEMALQGKIYEKEADPEKIKPFIISAVEQIVDDDLKKVLIEILQKT
;
A
#
# COMPACT_ATOMS: atom_id res chain seq x y z
N MET A 1 -2.54 -3.17 8.55
CA MET A 1 -3.54 -2.61 9.50
C MET A 1 -3.69 -3.49 10.74
N LYS A 2 -3.31 -3.00 11.95
CA LYS A 2 -3.37 -3.79 13.20
C LYS A 2 -4.68 -3.51 13.97
N LEU A 3 -5.72 -4.31 13.74
CA LEU A 3 -7.02 -4.16 14.40
C LEU A 3 -7.24 -5.12 15.59
N ASN A 4 -6.22 -5.89 15.97
CA ASN A 4 -6.32 -6.97 16.98
C ASN A 4 -7.40 -8.02 16.63
N LEU A 5 -7.63 -8.25 15.36
CA LEU A 5 -8.48 -9.31 14.86
C LEU A 5 -7.72 -10.64 14.87
N LYS A 6 -8.49 -11.74 15.04
CA LYS A 6 -7.89 -13.09 15.04
C LYS A 6 -7.31 -13.45 13.67
N ASP A 7 -7.93 -12.99 12.61
CA ASP A 7 -7.58 -13.25 11.20
C ASP A 7 -7.38 -11.91 10.47
N SER A 8 -6.45 -11.07 10.97
CA SER A 8 -6.08 -9.83 10.28
C SER A 8 -5.26 -10.15 9.04
N GLU A 9 -5.48 -9.36 7.99
CA GLU A 9 -4.71 -9.43 6.76
C GLU A 9 -3.21 -9.34 7.01
N SER A 10 -2.46 -10.16 6.29
CA SER A 10 -1.00 -10.10 6.26
C SER A 10 -0.51 -9.09 5.20
N VAL A 11 0.74 -8.63 5.34
CA VAL A 11 1.41 -7.79 4.32
C VAL A 11 1.34 -8.44 2.92
N ALA A 12 1.45 -9.78 2.85
CA ALA A 12 1.37 -10.50 1.58
C ALA A 12 -0.03 -10.47 0.95
N GLU A 13 -1.10 -10.56 1.75
CA GLU A 13 -2.49 -10.46 1.27
C GLU A 13 -2.80 -9.05 0.81
N HIS A 14 -2.39 -8.02 1.58
CA HIS A 14 -2.47 -6.61 1.19
C HIS A 14 -1.73 -6.35 -0.14
N SER A 15 -0.47 -6.74 -0.25
CA SER A 15 0.32 -6.56 -1.48
C SER A 15 -0.27 -7.30 -2.68
N TYR A 16 -0.88 -8.48 -2.47
CA TYR A 16 -1.58 -9.22 -3.52
C TYR A 16 -2.83 -8.46 -3.98
N MET A 17 -3.69 -8.01 -3.06
CA MET A 17 -4.89 -7.25 -3.41
C MET A 17 -4.52 -5.94 -4.10
N MET A 18 -3.54 -5.21 -3.57
CA MET A 18 -2.97 -4.02 -4.20
C MET A 18 -2.53 -4.28 -5.64
N SER A 19 -1.81 -5.39 -5.90
CA SER A 19 -1.33 -5.75 -7.24
C SER A 19 -2.47 -6.04 -8.22
N VAL A 20 -3.55 -6.69 -7.75
CA VAL A 20 -4.75 -6.95 -8.57
C VAL A 20 -5.46 -5.64 -8.92
N MET A 21 -5.67 -4.76 -7.94
CA MET A 21 -6.27 -3.45 -8.16
C MET A 21 -5.39 -2.59 -9.08
N ALA A 22 -4.08 -2.58 -8.85
CA ALA A 22 -3.08 -1.89 -9.66
C ALA A 22 -3.13 -2.32 -11.13
N MET A 23 -3.16 -3.62 -11.41
CA MET A 23 -3.26 -4.18 -12.75
C MET A 23 -4.54 -3.69 -13.47
N ILE A 24 -5.69 -3.86 -12.84
CA ILE A 24 -6.99 -3.55 -13.47
C ILE A 24 -7.10 -2.04 -13.70
N MET A 25 -6.83 -1.23 -12.68
CA MET A 25 -7.05 0.21 -12.75
C MET A 25 -6.05 0.91 -13.66
N SER A 26 -4.78 0.47 -13.68
CA SER A 26 -3.77 1.05 -14.56
C SER A 26 -4.02 0.72 -16.03
N ASP A 27 -4.49 -0.50 -16.37
CA ASP A 27 -4.87 -0.87 -17.73
C ASP A 27 -6.07 -0.05 -18.22
N MET A 28 -7.08 0.16 -17.36
CA MET A 28 -8.23 1.01 -17.67
C MET A 28 -7.84 2.47 -17.94
N LYS A 29 -6.78 2.96 -17.31
CA LYS A 29 -6.29 4.35 -17.40
C LYS A 29 -5.16 4.53 -18.42
N ASN A 30 -4.70 3.47 -19.09
CA ASN A 30 -3.53 3.51 -19.98
C ASN A 30 -2.24 4.01 -19.29
N LEU A 31 -2.05 3.70 -18.00
CA LEU A 31 -0.84 4.01 -17.24
C LEU A 31 0.24 2.94 -17.46
N ASN A 32 1.42 3.16 -16.90
CA ASN A 32 2.49 2.15 -16.93
C ASN A 32 2.19 1.00 -15.95
N THR A 33 1.37 0.05 -16.40
CA THR A 33 0.90 -1.09 -15.60
C THR A 33 2.06 -1.91 -15.03
N GLU A 34 3.13 -2.15 -15.80
CA GLU A 34 4.30 -2.89 -15.32
C GLU A 34 4.94 -2.21 -14.11
N LYS A 35 5.19 -0.90 -14.20
CA LYS A 35 5.79 -0.11 -13.11
C LYS A 35 4.87 -0.09 -11.88
N ILE A 36 3.58 0.14 -12.09
CA ILE A 36 2.56 0.24 -11.02
C ILE A 36 2.43 -1.08 -10.27
N ILE A 37 2.37 -2.23 -10.97
CA ILE A 37 2.33 -3.56 -10.32
C ILE A 37 3.60 -3.80 -9.51
N LYS A 38 4.78 -3.55 -10.09
CA LYS A 38 6.05 -3.70 -9.37
C LYS A 38 6.09 -2.83 -8.13
N MET A 39 5.67 -1.59 -8.23
CA MET A 39 5.59 -0.65 -7.11
C MET A 39 4.64 -1.14 -6.01
N SER A 40 3.45 -1.63 -6.39
CA SER A 40 2.48 -2.19 -5.45
C SER A 40 2.96 -3.45 -4.72
N ILE A 41 3.90 -4.20 -5.30
CA ILE A 41 4.52 -5.34 -4.61
C ILE A 41 5.68 -4.87 -3.72
N LEU A 42 6.47 -3.91 -4.19
CA LEU A 42 7.69 -3.48 -3.53
C LEU A 42 7.47 -2.50 -2.38
N HIS A 43 6.32 -1.77 -2.35
CA HIS A 43 6.11 -0.67 -1.41
C HIS A 43 6.25 -1.10 0.05
N ASP A 44 5.67 -2.24 0.42
CA ASP A 44 5.72 -2.82 1.76
C ASP A 44 6.66 -4.03 1.88
N TRP A 45 7.50 -4.30 0.87
CA TRP A 45 8.35 -5.50 0.88
C TRP A 45 9.33 -5.49 2.06
N ALA A 46 9.83 -4.32 2.46
CA ALA A 46 10.66 -4.17 3.65
C ALA A 46 9.93 -4.62 4.93
N GLU A 47 8.61 -4.38 5.04
CA GLU A 47 7.81 -4.76 6.20
C GLU A 47 7.72 -6.29 6.39
N SER A 48 7.87 -7.07 5.33
CA SER A 48 7.96 -8.53 5.44
C SER A 48 9.12 -8.99 6.34
N LYS A 49 10.14 -8.16 6.51
CA LYS A 49 11.35 -8.44 7.30
C LYS A 49 11.33 -7.76 8.66
N ILE A 50 10.87 -6.53 8.73
CA ILE A 50 10.89 -5.72 9.95
C ILE A 50 9.56 -5.70 10.69
N GLY A 51 8.49 -6.16 10.06
CA GLY A 51 7.11 -6.06 10.55
C GLY A 51 6.45 -4.73 10.21
N ASP A 52 5.12 -4.73 10.22
CA ASP A 52 4.30 -3.53 10.05
C ASP A 52 4.24 -2.77 11.39
N PHE A 53 4.79 -1.55 11.44
CA PHE A 53 4.76 -0.66 12.60
C PHE A 53 3.63 0.36 12.50
N MET A 54 2.87 0.49 13.61
CA MET A 54 1.92 1.60 13.73
C MET A 54 2.66 2.93 13.97
N PRO A 55 2.08 4.07 13.58
CA PRO A 55 2.73 5.38 13.71
C PRO A 55 3.16 5.77 15.14
N ASP A 56 2.57 5.16 16.16
CA ASP A 56 2.86 5.38 17.57
C ASP A 56 3.87 4.38 18.16
N GLU A 57 4.26 3.33 17.42
CA GLU A 57 5.20 2.31 17.87
C GLU A 57 6.67 2.72 17.63
N ILE A 58 6.94 3.59 16.66
CA ILE A 58 8.30 3.92 16.23
C ILE A 58 8.32 5.33 15.58
N THR A 59 9.44 6.05 15.68
CA THR A 59 9.57 7.35 14.98
C THR A 59 9.73 7.15 13.48
N VAL A 60 9.33 8.16 12.70
CA VAL A 60 9.41 8.13 11.23
C VAL A 60 10.86 7.88 10.78
N GLU A 61 11.82 8.58 11.38
CA GLU A 61 13.25 8.45 11.06
C GLU A 61 13.74 7.02 11.29
N LYS A 62 13.32 6.41 12.41
CA LYS A 62 13.73 5.04 12.74
C LYS A 62 13.06 4.01 11.84
N LYS A 63 11.79 4.22 11.47
CA LYS A 63 11.10 3.38 10.49
C LYS A 63 11.84 3.43 9.15
N THR A 64 12.14 4.63 8.66
CA THR A 64 12.88 4.84 7.41
C THR A 64 14.23 4.12 7.40
N GLU A 65 15.03 4.23 8.47
CA GLU A 65 16.31 3.52 8.57
C GLU A 65 16.15 1.99 8.50
N LEU A 66 15.13 1.44 9.15
CA LEU A 66 14.88 -0.01 9.16
C LEU A 66 14.40 -0.49 7.80
N GLU A 67 13.54 0.26 7.12
CA GLU A 67 13.07 -0.06 5.76
C GLU A 67 14.22 -0.02 4.75
N GLU A 68 15.08 0.99 4.80
CA GLU A 68 16.28 1.09 3.95
C GLU A 68 17.21 -0.12 4.15
N TYR A 69 17.47 -0.47 5.40
CA TYR A 69 18.31 -1.61 5.71
C TYR A 69 17.67 -2.92 5.22
N ALA A 70 16.39 -3.13 5.49
CA ALA A 70 15.66 -4.32 5.08
C ALA A 70 15.61 -4.46 3.55
N MET A 71 15.32 -3.36 2.83
CA MET A 71 15.29 -3.36 1.38
C MET A 71 16.67 -3.64 0.79
N ALA A 72 17.73 -3.05 1.33
CA ALA A 72 19.11 -3.35 0.90
C ALA A 72 19.45 -4.85 1.02
N GLU A 73 19.07 -5.48 2.15
CA GLU A 73 19.29 -6.93 2.34
C GLU A 73 18.42 -7.78 1.40
N LEU A 74 17.14 -7.43 1.19
CA LEU A 74 16.24 -8.17 0.30
C LEU A 74 16.72 -8.15 -1.16
N LEU A 75 17.36 -7.07 -1.56
CA LEU A 75 17.86 -6.89 -2.93
C LEU A 75 19.29 -7.39 -3.12
N ASP A 76 20.04 -7.75 -2.06
CA ASP A 76 21.49 -7.97 -2.14
C ASP A 76 21.90 -9.15 -3.04
N ASP A 77 21.11 -10.23 -3.00
CA ASP A 77 21.36 -11.43 -3.82
C ASP A 77 20.89 -11.32 -5.28
N LEU A 78 20.26 -10.20 -5.66
CA LEU A 78 19.77 -10.00 -7.03
C LEU A 78 20.87 -9.50 -7.96
N PRO A 79 20.81 -9.86 -9.27
CA PRO A 79 21.70 -9.27 -10.27
C PRO A 79 21.63 -7.74 -10.26
N SER A 80 22.77 -7.06 -10.38
CA SER A 80 22.88 -5.59 -10.19
C SER A 80 21.86 -4.77 -10.98
N LYS A 81 21.53 -5.19 -12.21
CA LYS A 81 20.51 -4.48 -13.01
C LYS A 81 19.13 -4.56 -12.35
N ILE A 82 18.71 -5.75 -11.90
CA ILE A 82 17.40 -5.95 -11.27
C ILE A 82 17.38 -5.24 -9.91
N LYS A 83 18.44 -5.35 -9.13
CA LYS A 83 18.61 -4.65 -7.86
C LYS A 83 18.38 -3.15 -8.00
N ASN A 84 19.05 -2.51 -8.97
CA ASN A 84 18.91 -1.08 -9.21
C ASN A 84 17.49 -0.71 -9.66
N ASP A 85 16.93 -1.45 -10.64
CA ASP A 85 15.57 -1.19 -11.14
C ASP A 85 14.52 -1.28 -10.02
N TYR A 86 14.64 -2.26 -9.11
CA TYR A 86 13.69 -2.44 -8.01
C TYR A 86 13.88 -1.39 -6.92
N TYR A 87 15.13 -1.05 -6.61
CA TYR A 87 15.42 0.02 -5.66
C TYR A 87 14.89 1.37 -6.16
N ASP A 88 15.06 1.69 -7.44
CA ASP A 88 14.58 2.93 -8.05
C ASP A 88 13.04 3.01 -8.02
N ILE A 89 12.33 1.89 -8.28
CA ILE A 89 10.86 1.83 -8.19
C ILE A 89 10.39 2.02 -6.75
N TRP A 90 11.02 1.35 -5.79
CA TRP A 90 10.71 1.48 -4.38
C TRP A 90 10.98 2.90 -3.86
N ASN A 91 12.11 3.48 -4.24
CA ASN A 91 12.45 4.86 -3.88
C ASN A 91 11.52 5.89 -4.51
N ASP A 92 11.07 5.67 -5.75
CA ASP A 92 10.04 6.50 -6.39
C ASP A 92 8.73 6.51 -5.57
N TYR A 93 8.29 5.34 -5.09
CA TYR A 93 7.14 5.26 -4.19
C TYR A 93 7.39 6.02 -2.88
N LYS A 94 8.50 5.73 -2.21
CA LYS A 94 8.84 6.33 -0.90
C LYS A 94 8.92 7.86 -0.95
N GLU A 95 9.51 8.41 -1.99
CA GLU A 95 9.69 9.85 -2.19
C GLU A 95 8.51 10.51 -2.96
N ASN A 96 7.53 9.72 -3.40
CA ASN A 96 6.33 10.16 -4.13
C ASN A 96 6.65 11.02 -5.37
N LEU A 97 7.57 10.54 -6.22
CA LEU A 97 8.17 11.35 -7.29
C LEU A 97 7.34 11.38 -8.58
N SER A 98 6.75 10.24 -8.98
CA SER A 98 6.07 10.09 -10.26
C SER A 98 4.52 10.11 -10.13
N ASP A 99 3.84 10.22 -11.27
CA ASP A 99 2.38 10.07 -11.32
C ASP A 99 1.96 8.64 -10.96
N GLU A 100 2.75 7.63 -11.34
CA GLU A 100 2.54 6.25 -10.94
C GLU A 100 2.65 6.07 -9.43
N SER A 101 3.63 6.72 -8.81
CA SER A 101 3.80 6.69 -7.34
C SER A 101 2.58 7.29 -6.65
N ARG A 102 2.12 8.46 -7.06
CA ARG A 102 0.90 9.09 -6.53
C ARG A 102 -0.31 8.17 -6.66
N PHE A 103 -0.45 7.54 -7.83
CA PHE A 103 -1.54 6.61 -8.08
C PHE A 103 -1.49 5.37 -7.17
N VAL A 104 -0.29 4.81 -6.93
CA VAL A 104 -0.12 3.66 -6.02
C VAL A 104 -0.41 4.05 -4.57
N HIS A 105 -0.03 5.25 -4.13
CA HIS A 105 -0.43 5.76 -2.81
C HIS A 105 -1.96 5.87 -2.65
N GLU A 106 -2.66 6.31 -3.68
CA GLU A 106 -4.12 6.37 -3.64
C GLU A 106 -4.76 4.97 -3.65
N LEU A 107 -4.18 4.01 -4.39
CA LEU A 107 -4.61 2.61 -4.38
C LEU A 107 -4.42 1.97 -3.00
N ASP A 108 -3.32 2.24 -2.32
CA ASP A 108 -3.08 1.80 -0.94
C ASP A 108 -4.20 2.28 -0.01
N LYS A 109 -4.56 3.57 -0.08
CA LYS A 109 -5.68 4.10 0.72
C LYS A 109 -7.02 3.47 0.37
N LEU A 110 -7.26 3.19 -0.92
CA LEU A 110 -8.49 2.52 -1.37
C LEU A 110 -8.57 1.08 -0.86
N GLU A 111 -7.45 0.34 -0.92
CA GLU A 111 -7.35 -1.03 -0.42
C GLU A 111 -7.59 -1.06 1.10
N MET A 112 -6.93 -0.20 1.85
CA MET A 112 -7.13 -0.08 3.30
C MET A 112 -8.58 0.25 3.68
N ALA A 113 -9.28 1.08 2.89
CA ALA A 113 -10.70 1.37 3.10
C ALA A 113 -11.59 0.16 2.79
N LEU A 114 -11.29 -0.58 1.72
CA LEU A 114 -11.98 -1.82 1.37
C LEU A 114 -11.83 -2.86 2.49
N GLN A 115 -10.61 -3.06 2.97
CA GLN A 115 -10.32 -4.00 4.05
C GLN A 115 -10.99 -3.56 5.37
N GLY A 116 -11.01 -2.26 5.65
CA GLY A 116 -11.75 -1.70 6.76
C GLY A 116 -13.25 -2.04 6.70
N LYS A 117 -13.86 -1.95 5.51
CA LYS A 117 -15.27 -2.34 5.29
C LYS A 117 -15.50 -3.84 5.50
N ILE A 118 -14.57 -4.69 5.08
CA ILE A 118 -14.64 -6.14 5.31
C ILE A 118 -14.66 -6.44 6.81
N TYR A 119 -13.83 -5.73 7.58
CA TYR A 119 -13.72 -5.91 9.02
C TYR A 119 -14.82 -5.21 9.86
N GLU A 120 -15.69 -4.40 9.24
CA GLU A 120 -16.68 -3.57 9.94
C GLU A 120 -17.59 -4.36 10.91
N LYS A 121 -17.78 -5.66 10.63
CA LYS A 121 -18.61 -6.55 11.46
C LYS A 121 -17.89 -7.15 12.67
N GLU A 122 -16.56 -7.13 12.67
CA GLU A 122 -15.71 -7.83 13.64
C GLU A 122 -14.81 -6.88 14.43
N ALA A 123 -14.51 -5.70 13.86
CA ALA A 123 -13.65 -4.70 14.47
C ALA A 123 -14.43 -3.57 15.13
N ASP A 124 -13.79 -2.91 16.08
CA ASP A 124 -14.29 -1.66 16.66
C ASP A 124 -14.38 -0.57 15.57
N PRO A 125 -15.57 0.02 15.30
CA PRO A 125 -15.74 1.06 14.31
C PRO A 125 -14.80 2.26 14.47
N GLU A 126 -14.45 2.63 15.70
CA GLU A 126 -13.53 3.74 15.97
C GLU A 126 -12.09 3.45 15.50
N LYS A 127 -11.73 2.18 15.37
CA LYS A 127 -10.42 1.78 14.84
C LYS A 127 -10.39 1.74 13.30
N ILE A 128 -11.53 1.52 12.65
CA ILE A 128 -11.67 1.51 11.19
C ILE A 128 -11.75 2.94 10.65
N LYS A 129 -12.44 3.81 11.36
CA LYS A 129 -12.73 5.19 10.96
C LYS A 129 -11.52 5.99 10.47
N PRO A 130 -10.32 5.92 11.09
CA PRO A 130 -9.13 6.64 10.59
C PRO A 130 -8.73 6.22 9.17
N PHE A 131 -8.86 4.95 8.82
CA PHE A 131 -8.54 4.44 7.48
C PHE A 131 -9.53 4.96 6.43
N ILE A 132 -10.82 4.96 6.75
CA ILE A 132 -11.86 5.54 5.87
C ILE A 132 -11.64 7.04 5.68
N ILE A 133 -11.37 7.78 6.76
CA ILE A 133 -11.09 9.23 6.68
C ILE A 133 -9.87 9.48 5.80
N SER A 134 -8.78 8.74 6.04
CA SER A 134 -7.56 8.84 5.24
C SER A 134 -7.81 8.62 3.75
N ALA A 135 -8.60 7.60 3.39
CA ALA A 135 -8.98 7.34 2.00
C ALA A 135 -9.80 8.50 1.39
N VAL A 136 -10.79 9.01 2.12
CA VAL A 136 -11.64 10.13 1.66
C VAL A 136 -10.82 11.41 1.43
N GLU A 137 -9.81 11.68 2.26
CA GLU A 137 -8.99 12.88 2.20
C GLU A 137 -7.88 12.79 1.14
N GLN A 138 -7.30 11.60 0.94
CA GLN A 138 -6.08 11.44 0.13
C GLN A 138 -6.34 10.96 -1.29
N ILE A 139 -7.44 10.25 -1.55
CA ILE A 139 -7.77 9.84 -2.91
C ILE A 139 -8.29 11.05 -3.69
N VAL A 140 -7.57 11.43 -4.74
CA VAL A 140 -7.93 12.56 -5.61
C VAL A 140 -8.34 12.11 -7.01
N ASP A 141 -7.91 10.93 -7.46
CA ASP A 141 -8.30 10.34 -8.75
C ASP A 141 -9.81 10.07 -8.81
N ASP A 142 -10.47 10.55 -9.87
CA ASP A 142 -11.94 10.49 -9.99
C ASP A 142 -12.49 9.07 -10.09
N ASP A 143 -11.75 8.12 -10.67
CA ASP A 143 -12.20 6.75 -10.82
C ASP A 143 -12.02 5.98 -9.51
N LEU A 144 -10.92 6.22 -8.79
CA LEU A 144 -10.73 5.67 -7.45
C LEU A 144 -11.76 6.24 -6.46
N LYS A 145 -12.11 7.52 -6.55
CA LYS A 145 -13.21 8.13 -5.76
C LYS A 145 -14.55 7.42 -5.99
N LYS A 146 -14.88 7.11 -7.24
CA LYS A 146 -16.12 6.38 -7.56
C LYS A 146 -16.14 5.01 -6.90
N VAL A 147 -15.03 4.26 -6.99
CA VAL A 147 -14.89 2.96 -6.34
C VAL A 147 -14.98 3.08 -4.81
N LEU A 148 -14.32 4.07 -4.21
CA LEU A 148 -14.42 4.34 -2.77
C LEU A 148 -15.86 4.60 -2.34
N ILE A 149 -16.60 5.43 -3.07
CA ILE A 149 -18.02 5.70 -2.78
C ILE A 149 -18.85 4.42 -2.84
N GLU A 150 -18.63 3.56 -3.83
CA GLU A 150 -19.33 2.27 -3.93
C GLU A 150 -18.98 1.34 -2.74
N ILE A 151 -17.73 1.29 -2.32
CA ILE A 151 -17.28 0.52 -1.14
C ILE A 151 -18.02 1.00 0.10
N LEU A 152 -18.08 2.31 0.31
CA LEU A 152 -18.69 2.90 1.51
C LEU A 152 -20.22 2.77 1.55
N GLN A 153 -20.89 2.62 0.39
CA GLN A 153 -22.34 2.45 0.28
C GLN A 153 -22.80 0.99 0.43
N LYS A 154 -21.89 0.02 0.26
CA LYS A 154 -22.24 -1.40 0.46
C LYS A 154 -22.39 -1.69 1.96
N THR A 155 -23.60 -2.09 2.34
CA THR A 155 -24.00 -2.50 3.72
C THR A 155 -23.71 -3.97 3.93
#